data_dcfe11aa77dc32b163ae84f91eac82cc
#
_entry.id   dcfe11aa77dc32b163ae84f91eac82cc
#
_cell.length_a   1.000
_cell.length_b   1.000
_cell.length_c   1.000
_cell.angle_alpha   90.00
_cell.angle_beta   90.00
_cell.angle_gamma   90.00
#
_symmetry.space_group_name_H-M   'P 1'
#
loop_
_entity.id
_entity.type
_entity.pdbx_description
1 polymer ?
#
loop_
_entity_poly.entity_id
_entity_poly.type
_entity_poly.pdbx_seq_one_letter_code
_entity_poly.pdbx_strand_id
1 'polypeptide(L)'
;MALTLYLPGTSPLHRLHPVTKVSALLAVIVAAFVVDRPLLLAPLLAAIVGLLIAIGGAENLRRFRLMFVLVFAFTMVVWTFFYGTFGVPTRAGFFFGLSTAVRLATFLAAGLVFLTTTRIEEVAYALGRVGVPHKVGFTMMLAFRLVPVFFDAALSVVQAQRCRGLPFDRGGPLTRLRRFVPVIVPVLIGALRRADRMAMALELRGFNSGRPRTTYLRARAHPRDAVAGVIAVGVLAVYVGLWLTGAGHVEPQP
;
A
#
# COMPACT_ATOMS: atom_id res chain seq x y z
N MET A 1 6.36 -1.57 19.25
CA MET A 1 6.93 -1.25 17.92
C MET A 1 5.79 -0.72 17.07
N ALA A 2 5.84 0.54 16.66
CA ALA A 2 4.79 1.13 15.84
C ALA A 2 4.78 0.47 14.45
N LEU A 3 3.70 -0.24 14.15
CA LEU A 3 3.45 -0.88 12.84
C LEU A 3 3.08 0.14 11.75
N THR A 4 3.20 1.43 12.03
CA THR A 4 2.83 2.48 11.09
C THR A 4 4.03 2.85 10.22
N LEU A 5 3.97 2.48 8.94
CA LEU A 5 4.89 2.92 7.89
C LEU A 5 4.75 4.43 7.57
N TYR A 6 3.69 5.04 8.06
CA TYR A 6 3.45 6.47 7.92
C TYR A 6 4.47 7.26 8.76
N LEU A 7 5.22 8.14 8.10
CA LEU A 7 6.10 9.10 8.75
C LEU A 7 5.36 10.45 8.84
N PRO A 8 5.08 10.96 10.06
CA PRO A 8 4.50 12.29 10.20
C PRO A 8 5.53 13.32 9.71
N GLY A 9 5.30 13.88 8.53
CA GLY A 9 6.17 14.86 7.90
C GLY A 9 5.42 16.12 7.50
N THR A 10 6.15 17.22 7.34
CA THR A 10 5.63 18.52 6.89
C THR A 10 5.87 18.77 5.40
N SER A 11 6.33 17.75 4.66
CA SER A 11 6.65 17.92 3.24
C SER A 11 5.39 18.26 2.42
N PRO A 12 5.55 18.96 1.28
CA PRO A 12 4.42 19.35 0.44
C PRO A 12 3.55 18.18 -0.01
N LEU A 13 4.13 16.96 -0.18
CA LEU A 13 3.39 15.77 -0.53
C LEU A 13 2.44 15.29 0.57
N HIS A 14 2.81 15.45 1.86
CA HIS A 14 1.92 15.08 2.96
C HIS A 14 0.64 15.91 2.98
N ARG A 15 0.69 17.15 2.48
CA ARG A 15 -0.42 18.11 2.47
C ARG A 15 -1.30 18.03 1.22
N LEU A 16 -0.95 17.16 0.25
CA LEU A 16 -1.76 16.95 -0.95
C LEU A 16 -3.10 16.28 -0.62
N HIS A 17 -4.10 16.64 -1.44
CA HIS A 17 -5.43 16.05 -1.34
C HIS A 17 -5.37 14.51 -1.54
N PRO A 18 -6.05 13.70 -0.73
CA PRO A 18 -5.95 12.24 -0.80
C PRO A 18 -6.30 11.65 -2.18
N VAL A 19 -7.27 12.24 -2.87
CA VAL A 19 -7.64 11.80 -4.22
C VAL A 19 -6.48 12.00 -5.21
N THR A 20 -5.77 13.12 -5.12
CA THR A 20 -4.60 13.40 -5.97
C THR A 20 -3.46 12.42 -5.72
N LYS A 21 -3.24 12.01 -4.47
CA LYS A 21 -2.24 11.00 -4.14
C LYS A 21 -2.58 9.63 -4.75
N VAL A 22 -3.85 9.22 -4.66
CA VAL A 22 -4.33 7.96 -5.26
C VAL A 22 -4.25 8.01 -6.78
N SER A 23 -4.69 9.12 -7.40
CA SER A 23 -4.61 9.28 -8.86
C SER A 23 -3.17 9.31 -9.36
N ALA A 24 -2.25 9.95 -8.64
CA ALA A 24 -0.82 9.95 -8.97
C ALA A 24 -0.20 8.55 -8.86
N LEU A 25 -0.55 7.79 -7.82
CA LEU A 25 -0.13 6.39 -7.70
C LEU A 25 -0.61 5.55 -8.89
N LEU A 26 -1.90 5.67 -9.24
CA LEU A 26 -2.46 4.96 -10.38
C LEU A 26 -1.80 5.38 -11.71
N ALA A 27 -1.55 6.67 -11.90
CA ALA A 27 -0.85 7.18 -13.09
C ALA A 27 0.55 6.59 -13.23
N VAL A 28 1.31 6.49 -12.13
CA VAL A 28 2.64 5.85 -12.11
C VAL A 28 2.55 4.36 -12.44
N ILE A 29 1.59 3.65 -11.86
CA ILE A 29 1.37 2.22 -12.13
C ILE A 29 1.06 2.01 -13.61
N VAL A 30 0.13 2.77 -14.18
CA VAL A 30 -0.24 2.67 -15.59
C VAL A 30 0.93 3.05 -16.49
N ALA A 31 1.66 4.14 -16.20
CA ALA A 31 2.83 4.55 -16.95
C ALA A 31 3.92 3.47 -16.98
N ALA A 32 4.20 2.85 -15.83
CA ALA A 32 5.17 1.76 -15.75
C ALA A 32 4.69 0.47 -16.41
N PHE A 33 3.37 0.25 -16.50
CA PHE A 33 2.80 -0.93 -17.16
C PHE A 33 2.83 -0.84 -18.68
N VAL A 34 2.68 0.37 -19.23
CA VAL A 34 2.57 0.63 -20.67
C VAL A 34 3.91 0.47 -21.40
N VAL A 35 5.05 0.71 -20.73
CA VAL A 35 6.39 0.70 -21.37
C VAL A 35 7.16 -0.55 -20.98
N ASP A 36 7.74 -1.23 -22.00
CA ASP A 36 8.52 -2.47 -21.82
C ASP A 36 10.03 -2.23 -21.83
N ARG A 37 10.52 -1.09 -22.31
CA ARG A 37 11.96 -0.79 -22.38
C ARG A 37 12.52 -0.39 -21.01
N PRO A 38 13.55 -1.11 -20.49
CA PRO A 38 14.12 -0.82 -19.18
C PRO A 38 14.76 0.58 -19.08
N LEU A 39 15.32 1.07 -20.19
CA LEU A 39 15.93 2.39 -20.30
C LEU A 39 14.93 3.54 -20.05
N LEU A 40 13.68 3.36 -20.45
CA LEU A 40 12.60 4.33 -20.24
C LEU A 40 11.97 4.19 -18.84
N LEU A 41 12.01 3.01 -18.22
CA LEU A 41 11.52 2.78 -16.86
C LEU A 41 12.52 3.26 -15.80
N ALA A 42 13.83 3.23 -16.08
CA ALA A 42 14.87 3.63 -15.14
C ALA A 42 14.73 5.08 -14.64
N PRO A 43 14.49 6.11 -15.48
CA PRO A 43 14.29 7.48 -15.00
C PRO A 43 13.02 7.63 -14.15
N LEU A 44 11.96 6.88 -14.44
CA LEU A 44 10.74 6.87 -13.61
C LEU A 44 11.04 6.30 -12.22
N LEU A 45 11.75 5.18 -12.15
CA LEU A 45 12.19 4.59 -10.88
C LEU A 45 13.09 5.57 -10.11
N ALA A 46 14.06 6.17 -10.79
CA ALA A 46 14.99 7.13 -10.16
C ALA A 46 14.24 8.36 -9.61
N ALA A 47 13.26 8.89 -10.35
CA ALA A 47 12.42 10.00 -9.89
C ALA A 47 11.60 9.64 -8.65
N ILE A 48 10.98 8.44 -8.61
CA ILE A 48 10.18 7.99 -7.48
C ILE A 48 11.05 7.71 -6.25
N VAL A 49 12.22 7.08 -6.43
CA VAL A 49 13.17 6.85 -5.34
C VAL A 49 13.74 8.17 -4.83
N GLY A 50 14.11 9.11 -5.71
CA GLY A 50 14.53 10.45 -5.34
C GLY A 50 13.46 11.19 -4.55
N LEU A 51 12.19 11.09 -4.96
CA LEU A 51 11.04 11.64 -4.25
C LEU A 51 10.88 11.00 -2.86
N LEU A 52 11.03 9.68 -2.75
CA LEU A 52 10.98 8.96 -1.47
C LEU A 52 12.06 9.45 -0.50
N ILE A 53 13.29 9.66 -0.99
CA ILE A 53 14.40 10.19 -0.19
C ILE A 53 14.12 11.64 0.23
N ALA A 54 13.63 12.48 -0.67
CA ALA A 54 13.31 13.88 -0.40
C ALA A 54 12.21 14.06 0.68
N ILE A 55 11.31 13.08 0.83
CA ILE A 55 10.25 13.07 1.85
C ILE A 55 10.77 12.61 3.23
N GLY A 56 12.04 12.16 3.30
CA GLY A 56 12.58 11.55 4.52
C GLY A 56 12.30 10.05 4.64
N GLY A 57 11.78 9.41 3.58
CA GLY A 57 11.48 7.98 3.54
C GLY A 57 12.72 7.07 3.37
N ALA A 58 13.93 7.60 3.49
CA ALA A 58 15.17 6.84 3.37
C ALA A 58 15.26 5.67 4.38
N GLU A 59 14.71 5.84 5.57
CA GLU A 59 14.66 4.78 6.59
C GLU A 59 13.73 3.63 6.15
N ASN A 60 12.58 3.96 5.59
CA ASN A 60 11.68 2.95 5.01
C ASN A 60 12.35 2.24 3.83
N LEU A 61 13.06 2.95 2.97
CA LEU A 61 13.82 2.35 1.87
C LEU A 61 14.90 1.39 2.38
N ARG A 62 15.66 1.77 3.42
CA ARG A 62 16.66 0.90 4.06
C ARG A 62 16.01 -0.34 4.68
N ARG A 63 14.85 -0.19 5.31
CA ARG A 63 14.10 -1.30 5.93
C ARG A 63 13.63 -2.32 4.90
N PHE A 64 13.20 -1.84 3.73
CA PHE A 64 12.70 -2.69 2.65
C PHE A 64 13.75 -3.05 1.60
N ARG A 65 15.02 -2.61 1.76
CA ARG A 65 16.09 -2.86 0.78
C ARG A 65 16.25 -4.34 0.41
N LEU A 66 16.14 -5.23 1.41
CA LEU A 66 16.25 -6.68 1.18
C LEU A 66 15.12 -7.17 0.29
N MET A 67 13.90 -6.68 0.49
CA MET A 67 12.74 -7.02 -0.34
C MET A 67 12.94 -6.54 -1.78
N PHE A 68 13.45 -5.31 -1.98
CA PHE A 68 13.80 -4.80 -3.32
C PHE A 68 14.83 -5.68 -4.01
N VAL A 69 15.92 -6.03 -3.31
CA VAL A 69 16.98 -6.88 -3.86
C VAL A 69 16.44 -8.28 -4.18
N LEU A 70 15.67 -8.88 -3.28
CA LEU A 70 15.09 -10.20 -3.50
C LEU A 70 14.13 -10.23 -4.69
N VAL A 71 13.19 -9.28 -4.76
CA VAL A 71 12.23 -9.19 -5.88
C VAL A 71 12.98 -8.94 -7.18
N PHE A 72 13.95 -8.03 -7.19
CA PHE A 72 14.75 -7.73 -8.38
C PHE A 72 15.54 -8.95 -8.85
N ALA A 73 16.30 -9.59 -7.95
CA ALA A 73 17.12 -10.76 -8.26
C ALA A 73 16.26 -11.96 -8.69
N PHE A 74 15.19 -12.23 -7.96
CA PHE A 74 14.27 -13.33 -8.30
C PHE A 74 13.64 -13.13 -9.68
N THR A 75 13.16 -11.93 -9.98
CA THR A 75 12.55 -11.61 -11.27
C THR A 75 13.58 -11.73 -12.40
N MET A 76 14.80 -11.22 -12.21
CA MET A 76 15.89 -11.34 -13.17
C MET A 76 16.20 -12.81 -13.45
N VAL A 77 16.39 -13.64 -12.44
CA VAL A 77 16.71 -15.05 -12.59
C VAL A 77 15.59 -15.78 -13.31
N VAL A 78 14.34 -15.62 -12.86
CA VAL A 78 13.20 -16.33 -13.45
C VAL A 78 13.07 -15.99 -14.93
N TRP A 79 13.04 -14.72 -15.31
CA TRP A 79 12.83 -14.35 -16.71
C TRP A 79 14.02 -14.63 -17.61
N THR A 80 15.26 -14.56 -17.10
CA THR A 80 16.46 -14.89 -17.89
C THR A 80 16.50 -16.36 -18.26
N PHE A 81 16.09 -17.26 -17.36
CA PHE A 81 16.16 -18.71 -17.57
C PHE A 81 14.86 -19.32 -18.13
N PHE A 82 13.71 -18.68 -17.93
CA PHE A 82 12.43 -19.25 -18.34
C PHE A 82 11.76 -18.51 -19.51
N TYR A 83 12.38 -17.46 -20.05
CA TYR A 83 11.87 -16.75 -21.23
C TYR A 83 12.34 -17.46 -22.51
N GLY A 84 11.44 -18.13 -23.22
CA GLY A 84 11.70 -18.85 -24.45
C GLY A 84 11.96 -20.33 -24.22
N THR A 85 13.19 -20.81 -24.33
CA THR A 85 13.53 -22.23 -24.11
C THR A 85 13.85 -22.47 -22.64
N PHE A 86 13.15 -23.43 -22.04
CA PHE A 86 13.26 -23.77 -20.62
C PHE A 86 14.73 -24.06 -20.21
N GLY A 87 15.25 -23.29 -19.29
CA GLY A 87 16.57 -23.53 -18.70
C GLY A 87 17.77 -22.95 -19.49
N VAL A 88 17.55 -22.29 -20.61
CA VAL A 88 18.64 -21.69 -21.41
C VAL A 88 18.57 -20.15 -21.25
N PRO A 89 19.65 -19.50 -20.73
CA PRO A 89 19.69 -18.07 -20.63
C PRO A 89 19.75 -17.42 -22.02
N THR A 90 18.74 -16.62 -22.35
CA THR A 90 18.65 -15.90 -23.62
C THR A 90 18.89 -14.40 -23.42
N ARG A 91 19.48 -13.72 -24.41
CA ARG A 91 19.62 -12.25 -24.39
C ARG A 91 18.26 -11.56 -24.29
N ALA A 92 17.26 -12.06 -25.01
CA ALA A 92 15.90 -11.55 -24.94
C ALA A 92 15.29 -11.70 -23.52
N GLY A 93 15.49 -12.87 -22.88
CA GLY A 93 15.08 -13.13 -21.51
C GLY A 93 15.75 -12.19 -20.50
N PHE A 94 17.03 -11.88 -20.69
CA PHE A 94 17.73 -10.92 -19.84
C PHE A 94 17.12 -9.51 -19.92
N PHE A 95 16.90 -8.97 -21.12
CA PHE A 95 16.30 -7.65 -21.28
C PHE A 95 14.85 -7.61 -20.79
N PHE A 96 14.07 -8.65 -21.05
CA PHE A 96 12.72 -8.77 -20.55
C PHE A 96 12.68 -8.89 -19.03
N GLY A 97 13.59 -9.67 -18.44
CA GLY A 97 13.78 -9.79 -17.01
C GLY A 97 14.16 -8.45 -16.35
N LEU A 98 15.09 -7.72 -16.97
CA LEU A 98 15.50 -6.40 -16.50
C LEU A 98 14.34 -5.40 -16.53
N SER A 99 13.58 -5.37 -17.62
CA SER A 99 12.39 -4.52 -17.75
C SER A 99 11.36 -4.83 -16.66
N THR A 100 11.03 -6.11 -16.47
CA THR A 100 10.08 -6.56 -15.47
C THR A 100 10.58 -6.28 -14.04
N ALA A 101 11.87 -6.48 -13.77
CA ALA A 101 12.46 -6.21 -12.47
C ALA A 101 12.42 -4.71 -12.12
N VAL A 102 12.75 -3.83 -13.07
CA VAL A 102 12.66 -2.37 -12.88
C VAL A 102 11.21 -1.93 -12.70
N ARG A 103 10.27 -2.53 -13.46
CA ARG A 103 8.83 -2.28 -13.32
C ARG A 103 8.33 -2.63 -11.91
N LEU A 104 8.65 -3.82 -11.41
CA LEU A 104 8.26 -4.24 -10.06
C LEU A 104 8.93 -3.36 -8.98
N ALA A 105 10.19 -3.00 -9.16
CA ALA A 105 10.87 -2.05 -8.27
C ALA A 105 10.17 -0.68 -8.27
N THR A 106 9.68 -0.22 -9.42
CA THR A 106 8.91 1.03 -9.55
C THR A 106 7.57 0.94 -8.79
N PHE A 107 6.85 -0.18 -8.90
CA PHE A 107 5.61 -0.40 -8.15
C PHE A 107 5.85 -0.42 -6.64
N LEU A 108 6.89 -1.11 -6.19
CA LEU A 108 7.26 -1.14 -4.78
C LEU A 108 7.66 0.25 -4.26
N ALA A 109 8.45 1.00 -5.02
CA ALA A 109 8.87 2.35 -4.66
C ALA A 109 7.67 3.31 -4.60
N ALA A 110 6.77 3.26 -5.59
CA ALA A 110 5.55 4.08 -5.62
C ALA A 110 4.61 3.74 -4.46
N GLY A 111 4.44 2.44 -4.16
CA GLY A 111 3.70 1.98 -2.98
C GLY A 111 4.31 2.47 -1.67
N LEU A 112 5.64 2.45 -1.53
CA LEU A 112 6.32 2.99 -0.36
C LEU A 112 6.13 4.50 -0.21
N VAL A 113 6.22 5.29 -1.30
CA VAL A 113 5.90 6.72 -1.28
C VAL A 113 4.49 6.95 -0.78
N PHE A 114 3.52 6.19 -1.31
CA PHE A 114 2.12 6.29 -0.91
C PHE A 114 1.90 5.95 0.56
N LEU A 115 2.43 4.81 1.04
CA LEU A 115 2.30 4.37 2.44
C LEU A 115 3.02 5.32 3.43
N THR A 116 4.11 5.95 3.00
CA THR A 116 4.86 6.91 3.83
C THR A 116 4.11 8.23 3.97
N THR A 117 3.37 8.65 2.92
CA THR A 117 2.75 9.99 2.84
C THR A 117 1.26 10.02 3.11
N THR A 118 0.59 8.85 3.10
CA THR A 118 -0.87 8.79 3.15
C THR A 118 -1.33 8.03 4.39
N ARG A 119 -2.21 8.66 5.17
CA ARG A 119 -2.88 7.99 6.28
C ARG A 119 -4.00 7.11 5.77
N ILE A 120 -4.27 6.02 6.48
CA ILE A 120 -5.33 5.07 6.10
C ILE A 120 -6.72 5.75 6.08
N GLU A 121 -6.93 6.73 6.99
CA GLU A 121 -8.15 7.52 7.04
C GLU A 121 -8.32 8.41 5.80
N GLU A 122 -7.22 8.89 5.21
CA GLU A 122 -7.22 9.67 3.96
C GLU A 122 -7.62 8.80 2.76
N VAL A 123 -7.21 7.51 2.76
CA VAL A 123 -7.61 6.56 1.72
C VAL A 123 -9.12 6.32 1.77
N ALA A 124 -9.68 6.10 2.96
CA ALA A 124 -11.12 5.93 3.14
C ALA A 124 -11.93 7.16 2.65
N TYR A 125 -11.40 8.37 2.92
CA TYR A 125 -11.99 9.61 2.40
C TYR A 125 -11.94 9.68 0.87
N ALA A 126 -10.79 9.35 0.26
CA ALA A 126 -10.62 9.33 -1.19
C ALA A 126 -11.60 8.36 -1.87
N LEU A 127 -11.77 7.14 -1.32
CA LEU A 127 -12.74 6.18 -1.83
C LEU A 127 -14.18 6.72 -1.82
N GLY A 128 -14.56 7.44 -0.76
CA GLY A 128 -15.87 8.08 -0.66
C GLY A 128 -16.11 9.12 -1.76
N ARG A 129 -15.06 9.77 -2.28
CA ARG A 129 -15.14 10.72 -3.40
C ARG A 129 -15.26 10.05 -4.77
N VAL A 130 -14.78 8.83 -4.91
CA VAL A 130 -14.83 8.04 -6.15
C VAL A 130 -16.20 7.33 -6.33
N GLY A 131 -17.16 7.58 -5.43
CA GLY A 131 -18.50 7.02 -5.54
C GLY A 131 -18.79 5.82 -4.62
N VAL A 132 -17.85 5.47 -3.75
CA VAL A 132 -18.08 4.43 -2.75
C VAL A 132 -19.11 4.92 -1.72
N PRO A 133 -20.16 4.15 -1.39
CA PRO A 133 -21.16 4.54 -0.42
C PRO A 133 -20.55 4.96 0.92
N HIS A 134 -21.03 6.05 1.50
CA HIS A 134 -20.52 6.60 2.76
C HIS A 134 -20.43 5.54 3.88
N LYS A 135 -21.38 4.59 3.92
CA LYS A 135 -21.38 3.50 4.89
C LYS A 135 -20.12 2.65 4.80
N VAL A 136 -19.64 2.34 3.61
CA VAL A 136 -18.42 1.55 3.37
C VAL A 136 -17.18 2.33 3.82
N GLY A 137 -17.05 3.59 3.41
CA GLY A 137 -15.94 4.45 3.83
C GLY A 137 -15.86 4.61 5.35
N PHE A 138 -17.01 4.79 6.02
CA PHE A 138 -17.10 4.84 7.48
C PHE A 138 -16.68 3.52 8.14
N THR A 139 -17.19 2.38 7.63
CA THR A 139 -16.85 1.06 8.16
C THR A 139 -15.36 0.79 8.03
N MET A 140 -14.76 1.16 6.90
CA MET A 140 -13.33 1.01 6.65
C MET A 140 -12.50 1.85 7.63
N MET A 141 -12.86 3.13 7.83
CA MET A 141 -12.22 4.01 8.81
C MET A 141 -12.34 3.45 10.23
N LEU A 142 -13.52 2.96 10.61
CA LEU A 142 -13.76 2.35 11.91
C LEU A 142 -12.93 1.08 12.11
N ALA A 143 -12.89 0.21 11.09
CA ALA A 143 -12.09 -1.02 11.13
C ALA A 143 -10.61 -0.72 11.38
N PHE A 144 -10.01 0.20 10.64
CA PHE A 144 -8.61 0.58 10.84
C PHE A 144 -8.34 1.19 12.20
N ARG A 145 -9.27 1.99 12.74
CA ARG A 145 -9.16 2.53 14.10
C ARG A 145 -9.22 1.44 15.17
N LEU A 146 -9.95 0.36 14.90
CA LEU A 146 -10.10 -0.74 15.86
C LEU A 146 -8.93 -1.73 15.85
N VAL A 147 -8.16 -1.83 14.75
CA VAL A 147 -7.00 -2.73 14.67
C VAL A 147 -6.02 -2.55 15.83
N PRO A 148 -5.51 -1.34 16.15
CA PRO A 148 -4.60 -1.16 17.28
C PRO A 148 -5.25 -1.57 18.61
N VAL A 149 -6.51 -1.23 18.80
CA VAL A 149 -7.26 -1.54 20.03
C VAL A 149 -7.43 -3.05 20.23
N PHE A 150 -7.71 -3.79 19.18
CA PHE A 150 -7.78 -5.25 19.26
C PHE A 150 -6.41 -5.89 19.45
N PHE A 151 -5.36 -5.31 18.87
CA PHE A 151 -4.00 -5.76 19.10
C PHE A 151 -3.59 -5.62 20.57
N ASP A 152 -3.87 -4.47 21.19
CA ASP A 152 -3.59 -4.23 22.62
C ASP A 152 -4.43 -5.15 23.53
N ALA A 153 -5.69 -5.36 23.17
CA ALA A 153 -6.55 -6.32 23.87
C ALA A 153 -6.01 -7.76 23.78
N ALA A 154 -5.53 -8.17 22.61
CA ALA A 154 -4.92 -9.47 22.41
C ALA A 154 -3.63 -9.63 23.24
N LEU A 155 -2.77 -8.62 23.29
CA LEU A 155 -1.58 -8.61 24.11
C LEU A 155 -1.93 -8.75 25.61
N SER A 156 -2.94 -8.03 26.08
CA SER A 156 -3.41 -8.11 27.47
C SER A 156 -3.92 -9.51 27.81
N VAL A 157 -4.67 -10.14 26.91
CA VAL A 157 -5.13 -11.53 27.08
C VAL A 157 -3.95 -12.50 27.10
N VAL A 158 -2.96 -12.34 26.22
CA VAL A 158 -1.73 -13.16 26.20
C VAL A 158 -1.00 -13.06 27.54
N GLN A 159 -0.85 -11.84 28.07
CA GLN A 159 -0.21 -11.63 29.38
C GLN A 159 -0.99 -12.32 30.51
N ALA A 160 -2.32 -12.17 30.53
CA ALA A 160 -3.16 -12.85 31.49
C ALA A 160 -3.06 -14.39 31.42
N GLN A 161 -2.98 -14.95 30.21
CA GLN A 161 -2.80 -16.40 30.04
C GLN A 161 -1.40 -16.87 30.45
N ARG A 162 -0.37 -16.06 30.25
CA ARG A 162 0.98 -16.32 30.77
C ARG A 162 0.99 -16.39 32.30
N CYS A 163 0.30 -15.46 32.98
CA CYS A 163 0.14 -15.50 34.44
C CYS A 163 -0.61 -16.74 34.94
N ARG A 164 -1.49 -17.32 34.11
CA ARG A 164 -2.18 -18.60 34.39
C ARG A 164 -1.32 -19.83 34.08
N GLY A 165 -0.05 -19.65 33.73
CA GLY A 165 0.90 -20.73 33.51
C GLY A 165 0.86 -21.31 32.08
N LEU A 166 0.21 -20.66 31.11
CA LEU A 166 0.18 -21.14 29.72
C LEU A 166 1.52 -20.84 29.01
N PRO A 167 2.34 -21.86 28.68
CA PRO A 167 3.64 -21.64 28.04
C PRO A 167 3.46 -21.51 26.53
N PHE A 168 3.59 -20.30 25.99
CA PHE A 168 3.51 -20.06 24.53
C PHE A 168 4.78 -20.48 23.78
N ASP A 169 5.92 -20.51 24.47
CA ASP A 169 7.24 -20.68 23.85
C ASP A 169 7.71 -22.13 23.77
N ARG A 170 6.98 -23.08 24.38
CA ARG A 170 7.35 -24.50 24.47
C ARG A 170 6.48 -25.38 23.58
N GLY A 171 7.05 -26.38 22.93
CA GLY A 171 6.36 -27.41 22.13
C GLY A 171 6.48 -27.20 20.61
N GLY A 172 6.01 -28.18 19.85
CA GLY A 172 6.01 -28.16 18.38
C GLY A 172 5.02 -27.15 17.77
N PRO A 173 5.09 -26.90 16.45
CA PRO A 173 4.30 -25.86 15.80
C PRO A 173 2.77 -26.05 15.96
N LEU A 174 2.31 -27.30 15.89
CA LEU A 174 0.88 -27.63 16.07
C LEU A 174 0.40 -27.40 17.51
N THR A 175 1.27 -27.71 18.49
CA THR A 175 0.98 -27.49 19.92
C THR A 175 0.93 -25.99 20.22
N ARG A 176 1.81 -25.20 19.63
CA ARG A 176 1.80 -23.74 19.74
C ARG A 176 0.49 -23.17 19.17
N LEU A 177 0.06 -23.64 17.99
CA LEU A 177 -1.18 -23.17 17.39
C LEU A 177 -2.40 -23.44 18.29
N ARG A 178 -2.52 -24.62 18.88
CA ARG A 178 -3.60 -24.95 19.81
C ARG A 178 -3.60 -24.08 21.07
N ARG A 179 -2.44 -23.59 21.52
CA ARG A 179 -2.32 -22.69 22.68
C ARG A 179 -2.79 -21.27 22.40
N PHE A 180 -2.97 -20.87 21.14
CA PHE A 180 -3.60 -19.60 20.79
C PHE A 180 -5.13 -19.63 20.90
N VAL A 181 -5.78 -20.79 20.92
CA VAL A 181 -7.24 -20.91 21.06
C VAL A 181 -7.76 -20.23 22.34
N PRO A 182 -7.15 -20.44 23.53
CA PRO A 182 -7.56 -19.73 24.75
C PRO A 182 -7.35 -18.22 24.71
N VAL A 183 -6.61 -17.70 23.74
CA VAL A 183 -6.43 -16.25 23.51
C VAL A 183 -7.48 -15.73 22.53
N ILE A 184 -7.77 -16.49 21.48
CA ILE A 184 -8.68 -16.07 20.41
C ILE A 184 -10.12 -15.89 20.97
N VAL A 185 -10.59 -16.85 21.78
CA VAL A 185 -11.97 -16.83 22.29
C VAL A 185 -12.26 -15.59 23.16
N PRO A 186 -11.47 -15.22 24.17
CA PRO A 186 -11.70 -14.01 24.95
C PRO A 186 -11.60 -12.73 24.12
N VAL A 187 -10.65 -12.64 23.19
CA VAL A 187 -10.50 -11.49 22.30
C VAL A 187 -11.71 -11.33 21.40
N LEU A 188 -12.21 -12.44 20.81
CA LEU A 188 -13.39 -12.44 19.96
C LEU A 188 -14.65 -12.02 20.73
N ILE A 189 -14.87 -12.54 21.93
CA ILE A 189 -15.99 -12.14 22.79
C ILE A 189 -15.88 -10.66 23.14
N GLY A 190 -14.68 -10.18 23.47
CA GLY A 190 -14.42 -8.77 23.71
C GLY A 190 -14.71 -7.87 22.51
N ALA A 191 -14.35 -8.35 21.32
CA ALA A 191 -14.61 -7.67 20.04
C ALA A 191 -16.12 -7.58 19.76
N LEU A 192 -16.87 -8.68 19.91
CA LEU A 192 -18.33 -8.71 19.71
C LEU A 192 -19.03 -7.76 20.68
N ARG A 193 -18.73 -7.81 21.98
CA ARG A 193 -19.30 -6.88 22.97
C ARG A 193 -18.98 -5.41 22.66
N ARG A 194 -17.83 -5.13 22.06
CA ARG A 194 -17.49 -3.78 21.61
C ARG A 194 -18.29 -3.38 20.38
N ALA A 195 -18.47 -4.30 19.43
CA ALA A 195 -19.30 -4.07 18.24
C ALA A 195 -20.73 -3.73 18.60
N ASP A 196 -21.34 -4.49 19.54
CA ASP A 196 -22.70 -4.23 20.02
C ASP A 196 -22.84 -2.84 20.65
N ARG A 197 -21.90 -2.46 21.55
CA ARG A 197 -21.91 -1.12 22.14
C ARG A 197 -21.72 0.00 21.12
N MET A 198 -20.87 -0.22 20.10
CA MET A 198 -20.68 0.74 19.00
C MET A 198 -21.94 0.84 18.14
N ALA A 199 -22.58 -0.29 17.81
CA ALA A 199 -23.83 -0.30 17.05
C ALA A 199 -24.90 0.52 17.75
N MET A 200 -25.15 0.27 19.04
CA MET A 200 -26.10 1.06 19.85
C MET A 200 -25.74 2.54 19.87
N ALA A 201 -24.45 2.89 20.07
CA ALA A 201 -24.00 4.28 20.07
C ALA A 201 -24.20 4.97 18.72
N LEU A 202 -24.00 4.27 17.60
CA LEU A 202 -24.24 4.78 16.24
C LEU A 202 -25.72 4.98 15.95
N GLU A 203 -26.58 4.07 16.40
CA GLU A 203 -28.03 4.19 16.28
C GLU A 203 -28.55 5.38 17.05
N LEU A 204 -28.14 5.56 18.31
CA LEU A 204 -28.49 6.73 19.12
C LEU A 204 -28.03 8.05 18.51
N ARG A 205 -26.92 8.06 17.77
CA ARG A 205 -26.42 9.22 17.02
C ARG A 205 -27.12 9.40 15.66
N GLY A 206 -28.11 8.58 15.32
CA GLY A 206 -28.88 8.68 14.08
C GLY A 206 -28.09 8.27 12.84
N PHE A 207 -27.12 7.34 12.98
CA PHE A 207 -26.29 6.92 11.86
C PHE A 207 -27.12 6.39 10.68
N ASN A 208 -28.29 5.80 10.90
CA ASN A 208 -29.14 5.24 9.86
C ASN A 208 -30.42 6.07 9.62
N SER A 209 -30.48 7.33 10.08
CA SER A 209 -31.69 8.17 10.03
C SER A 209 -32.11 8.68 8.66
N GLY A 210 -31.36 8.36 7.57
CA GLY A 210 -31.66 8.83 6.21
C GLY A 210 -31.50 10.36 5.98
N ARG A 211 -31.18 11.14 7.00
CA ARG A 211 -31.02 12.59 6.89
C ARG A 211 -29.76 12.95 6.08
N PRO A 212 -29.77 14.06 5.32
CA PRO A 212 -28.59 14.55 4.60
C PRO A 212 -27.47 14.86 5.61
N ARG A 213 -26.26 14.36 5.31
CA ARG A 213 -25.10 14.47 6.20
C ARG A 213 -24.18 15.59 5.78
N THR A 214 -23.64 16.30 6.77
CA THR A 214 -22.56 17.25 6.56
C THR A 214 -21.22 16.57 6.82
N THR A 215 -20.23 16.80 5.96
CA THR A 215 -18.88 16.27 6.13
C THR A 215 -18.04 17.28 6.92
N TYR A 216 -17.61 16.89 8.12
CA TYR A 216 -16.75 17.75 8.97
C TYR A 216 -15.34 17.91 8.38
N LEU A 217 -14.73 16.82 7.91
CA LEU A 217 -13.43 16.84 7.26
C LEU A 217 -13.60 17.23 5.78
N ARG A 218 -13.55 18.52 5.50
CA ARG A 218 -13.44 19.03 4.11
C ARG A 218 -11.94 19.18 3.81
N ALA A 219 -11.35 18.22 3.15
CA ALA A 219 -10.05 18.44 2.51
C ALA A 219 -10.26 19.51 1.43
N ARG A 220 -9.73 20.71 1.66
CA ARG A 220 -9.77 21.80 0.66
C ARG A 220 -8.72 21.48 -0.41
N ALA A 221 -9.16 21.46 -1.66
CA ALA A 221 -8.22 21.38 -2.77
C ALA A 221 -7.35 22.65 -2.77
N HIS A 222 -6.05 22.47 -2.80
CA HIS A 222 -5.06 23.55 -2.88
C HIS A 222 -4.53 23.64 -4.31
N PRO A 223 -4.05 24.80 -4.79
CA PRO A 223 -3.44 24.89 -6.12
C PRO A 223 -2.27 23.92 -6.32
N ARG A 224 -1.62 23.50 -5.24
CA ARG A 224 -0.59 22.44 -5.24
C ARG A 224 -1.12 21.08 -5.68
N ASP A 225 -2.39 20.78 -5.42
CA ASP A 225 -3.04 19.54 -5.87
C ASP A 225 -3.22 19.52 -7.37
N ALA A 226 -3.57 20.69 -7.96
CA ALA A 226 -3.66 20.85 -9.40
C ALA A 226 -2.29 20.66 -10.07
N VAL A 227 -1.23 21.24 -9.51
CA VAL A 227 0.15 21.07 -10.02
C VAL A 227 0.57 19.60 -9.95
N ALA A 228 0.35 18.93 -8.83
CA ALA A 228 0.68 17.51 -8.69
C ALA A 228 -0.14 16.64 -9.65
N GLY A 229 -1.41 16.95 -9.84
CA GLY A 229 -2.29 16.29 -10.82
C GLY A 229 -1.79 16.48 -12.26
N VAL A 230 -1.44 17.72 -12.64
CA VAL A 230 -0.88 18.01 -13.97
C VAL A 230 0.44 17.27 -14.20
N ILE A 231 1.33 17.21 -13.20
CA ILE A 231 2.58 16.45 -13.31
C ILE A 231 2.28 14.96 -13.51
N ALA A 232 1.36 14.39 -12.73
CA ALA A 232 1.00 12.97 -12.84
C ALA A 232 0.38 12.63 -14.21
N VAL A 233 -0.52 13.48 -14.70
CA VAL A 233 -1.12 13.34 -16.03
C VAL A 233 -0.08 13.58 -17.14
N GLY A 234 0.82 14.52 -16.96
CA GLY A 234 1.92 14.79 -17.90
C GLY A 234 2.87 13.60 -18.03
N VAL A 235 3.27 13.01 -16.91
CA VAL A 235 4.06 11.76 -16.90
C VAL A 235 3.32 10.66 -17.64
N LEU A 236 2.04 10.44 -17.30
CA LEU A 236 1.22 9.42 -17.97
C LEU A 236 1.13 9.68 -19.48
N ALA A 237 0.86 10.92 -19.91
CA ALA A 237 0.75 11.31 -21.32
C ALA A 237 2.05 11.07 -22.09
N VAL A 238 3.21 11.39 -21.49
CA VAL A 238 4.52 11.11 -22.09
C VAL A 238 4.73 9.62 -22.29
N TYR A 239 4.43 8.80 -21.29
CA TYR A 239 4.62 7.34 -21.39
C TYR A 239 3.65 6.69 -22.35
N VAL A 240 2.40 7.13 -22.39
CA VAL A 240 1.40 6.71 -23.38
C VAL A 240 1.81 7.17 -24.79
N GLY A 241 2.32 8.38 -24.95
CA GLY A 241 2.84 8.88 -26.22
C GLY A 241 4.03 8.06 -26.73
N LEU A 242 4.97 7.68 -25.86
CA LEU A 242 6.08 6.78 -26.20
C LEU A 242 5.60 5.39 -26.60
N TRP A 243 4.52 4.92 -26.02
CA TRP A 243 3.89 3.66 -26.41
C TRP A 243 3.25 3.76 -27.81
N LEU A 244 2.49 4.82 -28.09
CA LEU A 244 1.82 5.04 -29.39
C LEU A 244 2.84 5.24 -30.53
N THR A 245 4.01 5.80 -30.26
CA THR A 245 5.09 5.94 -31.25
C THR A 245 5.90 4.67 -31.48
N GLY A 246 5.54 3.56 -30.79
CA GLY A 246 6.28 2.29 -30.88
C GLY A 246 7.63 2.30 -30.16
N ALA A 247 8.07 3.43 -29.63
CA ALA A 247 9.34 3.52 -28.88
C ALA A 247 9.32 2.75 -27.54
N GLY A 248 8.12 2.41 -27.03
CA GLY A 248 7.92 1.72 -25.75
C GLY A 248 8.02 0.20 -25.81
N HIS A 249 7.97 -0.41 -27.00
CA HIS A 249 7.99 -1.86 -27.14
C HIS A 249 9.40 -2.41 -27.30
N VAL A 250 9.68 -3.55 -26.67
CA VAL A 250 10.84 -4.38 -27.00
C VAL A 250 10.36 -5.25 -28.17
N GLU A 251 10.82 -4.96 -29.40
CA GLU A 251 10.61 -5.88 -30.51
C GLU A 251 11.21 -7.24 -30.13
N PRO A 252 10.43 -8.33 -30.25
CA PRO A 252 11.01 -9.67 -30.16
C PRO A 252 11.95 -9.81 -31.37
N GLN A 253 13.24 -9.68 -31.14
CA GLN A 253 14.21 -10.05 -32.18
C GLN A 253 14.11 -11.57 -32.39
N PRO A 254 14.02 -12.01 -33.63
CA PRO A 254 13.89 -13.42 -34.02
C PRO A 254 15.06 -14.29 -33.52
#